data_c04c0fbf99b7ad46e92463e8fdb28e1c
#
_entry.id   c04c0fbf99b7ad46e92463e8fdb28e1c
#
_cell.length_a   1.000
_cell.length_b   1.000
_cell.length_c   1.000
_cell.angle_alpha   90.00
_cell.angle_beta   90.00
_cell.angle_gamma   90.00
#
_symmetry.space_group_name_H-M   'P 1'
#
loop_
_entity.id
_entity.type
_entity.pdbx_description
1 polymer ?
#
loop_
_entity_poly.entity_id
_entity_poly.type
_entity_poly.pdbx_seq_one_letter_code
_entity_poly.pdbx_strand_id
1 'polypeptide(L)'
;GGRNYSGNPRVISEKIHEKKLNYRIIWLIKKEAIITDLPDYIKRIDSDSFLAAFYLYTAKYWIDDSRKTIKYAKRKKQFYFQTWHGTPLKKIEFDAKDKLPKRYLSYAKKDSESITYLLSGNRYSSEKYVSAFNIVPSKILEVGTPRNDELASSKEQVFDLKKKQINVLFAPTFRNNIEDNGITQLEWLGVDNLREFFKKQQQELNLMTKFHP
;
A
#
# COMPACT_ATOMS: atom_id res chain seq x y z
N GLY A 1 -6.69 2.43 4.86
CA GLY A 1 -7.67 1.74 4.42
C GLY A 1 -9.08 2.22 4.12
N GLY A 2 -9.75 1.42 3.29
CA GLY A 2 -11.18 1.61 2.98
C GLY A 2 -11.52 2.68 1.95
N ARG A 3 -10.54 3.25 1.26
CA ARG A 3 -10.78 4.33 0.27
C ARG A 3 -10.75 3.85 -1.17
N ASN A 4 -10.12 2.73 -1.46
CA ASN A 4 -9.94 2.22 -2.81
C ASN A 4 -9.85 0.69 -2.85
N TYR A 5 -9.99 0.12 -4.04
CA TYR A 5 -9.74 -1.29 -4.35
C TYR A 5 -8.35 -1.39 -5.00
N SER A 6 -7.32 -1.64 -4.21
CA SER A 6 -5.93 -1.58 -4.72
C SER A 6 -4.93 -2.33 -3.83
N GLY A 7 -3.67 -2.29 -4.23
CA GLY A 7 -2.54 -2.78 -3.46
C GLY A 7 -2.47 -4.30 -3.33
N ASN A 8 -1.74 -4.78 -2.32
CA ASN A 8 -1.56 -6.20 -2.07
C ASN A 8 -2.89 -6.95 -1.81
N PRO A 9 -3.83 -6.40 -1.02
CA PRO A 9 -5.11 -7.06 -0.78
C PRO A 9 -5.92 -7.29 -2.05
N ARG A 10 -5.88 -6.36 -3.03
CA ARG A 10 -6.53 -6.50 -4.33
C ARG A 10 -6.02 -7.75 -5.05
N VAL A 11 -4.71 -7.82 -5.31
CA VAL A 11 -4.09 -8.94 -6.02
C VAL A 11 -4.36 -10.28 -5.33
N ILE A 12 -4.33 -10.32 -3.99
CA ILE A 12 -4.68 -11.51 -3.23
C ILE A 12 -6.14 -11.90 -3.47
N SER A 13 -7.08 -10.95 -3.46
CA SER A 13 -8.51 -11.24 -3.69
C SER A 13 -8.78 -11.75 -5.09
N GLU A 14 -8.14 -11.15 -6.10
CA GLU A 14 -8.20 -11.59 -7.49
C GLU A 14 -7.65 -13.02 -7.66
N LYS A 15 -6.53 -13.32 -7.00
CA LYS A 15 -5.92 -14.67 -7.04
C LYS A 15 -6.76 -15.74 -6.35
N ILE A 16 -7.44 -15.38 -5.27
CA ILE A 16 -8.41 -16.25 -4.59
C ILE A 16 -9.56 -16.60 -5.56
N HIS A 17 -10.07 -15.60 -6.28
CA HIS A 17 -11.15 -15.80 -7.26
C HIS A 17 -10.68 -16.63 -8.47
N GLU A 18 -9.55 -16.27 -9.08
CA GLU A 18 -8.94 -16.97 -10.22
C GLU A 18 -8.73 -18.48 -9.92
N LYS A 19 -8.23 -18.78 -8.73
CA LYS A 19 -8.01 -20.16 -8.26
C LYS A 19 -9.31 -20.85 -7.82
N LYS A 20 -10.47 -20.21 -7.95
CA LYS A 20 -11.79 -20.73 -7.57
C LYS A 20 -11.83 -21.27 -6.14
N LEU A 21 -11.09 -20.62 -5.23
CA LEU A 21 -11.12 -21.00 -3.83
C LEU A 21 -12.47 -20.61 -3.23
N ASN A 22 -13.10 -21.52 -2.52
CA ASN A 22 -14.45 -21.32 -1.96
C ASN A 22 -14.44 -20.37 -0.74
N TYR A 23 -14.17 -19.10 -0.98
CA TYR A 23 -14.21 -18.04 0.01
C TYR A 23 -15.16 -16.92 -0.42
N ARG A 24 -15.96 -16.42 0.53
CA ARG A 24 -16.69 -15.16 0.35
C ARG A 24 -15.72 -14.01 0.62
N ILE A 25 -15.52 -13.16 -0.37
CA ILE A 25 -14.64 -12.00 -0.27
C ILE A 25 -15.47 -10.78 0.13
N ILE A 26 -15.11 -10.16 1.25
CA ILE A 26 -15.73 -8.94 1.77
C ILE A 26 -14.73 -7.82 1.75
N TRP A 27 -15.08 -6.70 1.13
CA TRP A 27 -14.24 -5.51 1.11
C TRP A 27 -14.88 -4.41 1.95
N LEU A 28 -14.16 -3.96 2.97
CA LEU A 28 -14.62 -2.88 3.84
C LEU A 28 -14.20 -1.54 3.24
N ILE A 29 -15.18 -0.77 2.78
CA ILE A 29 -14.98 0.47 2.02
C ILE A 29 -15.75 1.57 2.73
N LYS A 30 -15.16 2.75 2.86
CA LYS A 30 -15.84 3.92 3.39
C LYS A 30 -17.01 4.30 2.50
N LYS A 31 -18.11 4.77 3.11
CA LYS A 31 -19.34 5.10 2.41
C LYS A 31 -19.12 6.11 1.29
N GLU A 32 -18.32 7.13 1.57
CA GLU A 32 -17.99 8.23 0.65
C GLU A 32 -16.99 7.86 -0.46
N ALA A 33 -16.36 6.69 -0.40
CA ALA A 33 -15.38 6.28 -1.40
C ALA A 33 -16.06 5.85 -2.70
N ILE A 34 -15.67 6.48 -3.80
CA ILE A 34 -16.10 6.13 -5.17
C ILE A 34 -15.10 5.11 -5.70
N ILE A 35 -15.59 3.90 -5.99
CA ILE A 35 -14.81 2.80 -6.58
C ILE A 35 -15.59 2.28 -7.77
N THR A 36 -15.03 2.42 -8.95
CA THR A 36 -15.67 2.07 -10.22
C THR A 36 -15.28 0.70 -10.74
N ASP A 37 -14.19 0.13 -10.23
CA ASP A 37 -13.56 -1.10 -10.69
C ASP A 37 -13.66 -2.28 -9.69
N LEU A 38 -14.63 -2.22 -8.78
CA LEU A 38 -14.84 -3.31 -7.82
C LEU A 38 -15.54 -4.49 -8.52
N PRO A 39 -14.91 -5.69 -8.55
CA PRO A 39 -15.50 -6.86 -9.18
C PRO A 39 -16.79 -7.34 -8.50
N ASP A 40 -17.73 -7.89 -9.29
CA ASP A 40 -19.04 -8.36 -8.81
C ASP A 40 -18.96 -9.51 -7.80
N TYR A 41 -17.88 -10.30 -7.82
CA TYR A 41 -17.67 -11.37 -6.84
C TYR A 41 -17.27 -10.85 -5.45
N ILE A 42 -17.00 -9.56 -5.31
CA ILE A 42 -16.63 -8.92 -4.03
C ILE A 42 -17.85 -8.24 -3.41
N LYS A 43 -18.14 -8.59 -2.18
CA LYS A 43 -19.17 -7.89 -1.42
C LYS A 43 -18.62 -6.61 -0.78
N ARG A 44 -19.08 -5.46 -1.24
CA ARG A 44 -18.82 -4.16 -0.60
C ARG A 44 -19.61 -4.02 0.68
N ILE A 45 -18.96 -3.60 1.76
CA ILE A 45 -19.58 -3.26 3.04
C ILE A 45 -19.00 -1.93 3.52
N ASP A 46 -19.85 -1.03 4.00
CA ASP A 46 -19.41 0.22 4.61
C ASP A 46 -18.57 -0.08 5.86
N SER A 47 -17.32 0.42 5.86
CA SER A 47 -16.34 0.15 6.93
C SER A 47 -16.74 0.60 8.32
N ASP A 48 -17.64 1.58 8.41
CA ASP A 48 -18.09 2.16 9.67
C ASP A 48 -19.45 1.60 10.15
N SER A 49 -20.01 0.63 9.41
CA SER A 49 -21.29 0.00 9.73
C SER A 49 -21.20 -1.12 10.78
N PHE A 50 -22.33 -1.43 11.44
CA PHE A 50 -22.44 -2.62 12.28
C PHE A 50 -22.18 -3.92 11.52
N LEU A 51 -22.51 -3.95 10.22
CA LEU A 51 -22.28 -5.09 9.38
C LEU A 51 -20.77 -5.34 9.14
N ALA A 52 -19.96 -4.27 9.06
CA ALA A 52 -18.50 -4.40 9.04
C ALA A 52 -17.97 -5.04 10.32
N ALA A 53 -18.50 -4.64 11.48
CA ALA A 53 -18.16 -5.23 12.76
C ALA A 53 -18.51 -6.73 12.80
N PHE A 54 -19.70 -7.10 12.32
CA PHE A 54 -20.12 -8.50 12.21
C PHE A 54 -19.15 -9.31 11.33
N TYR A 55 -18.79 -8.81 10.14
CA TYR A 55 -17.87 -9.52 9.26
C TYR A 55 -16.46 -9.57 9.84
N LEU A 56 -15.95 -8.51 10.46
CA LEU A 56 -14.66 -8.55 11.15
C LEU A 56 -14.64 -9.60 12.26
N TYR A 57 -15.73 -9.73 12.99
CA TYR A 57 -15.82 -10.72 14.07
C TYR A 57 -15.98 -12.15 13.55
N THR A 58 -16.69 -12.38 12.43
CA THR A 58 -17.00 -13.72 11.90
C THR A 58 -16.01 -14.22 10.86
N ALA A 59 -15.32 -13.33 10.14
CA ALA A 59 -14.36 -13.72 9.11
C ALA A 59 -13.25 -14.61 9.67
N LYS A 60 -12.86 -15.61 8.90
CA LYS A 60 -11.73 -16.48 9.23
C LYS A 60 -10.39 -15.79 8.94
N TYR A 61 -10.32 -15.00 7.89
CA TYR A 61 -9.12 -14.33 7.42
C TYR A 61 -9.34 -12.82 7.37
N TRP A 62 -8.38 -12.07 7.91
CA TRP A 62 -8.24 -10.64 7.71
C TRP A 62 -7.00 -10.39 6.85
N ILE A 63 -7.13 -9.57 5.83
CA ILE A 63 -6.03 -9.14 4.97
C ILE A 63 -6.06 -7.63 4.92
N ASP A 64 -4.96 -6.98 5.28
CA ASP A 64 -4.88 -5.52 5.30
C ASP A 64 -3.47 -5.07 4.92
N ASP A 65 -3.36 -3.91 4.30
CA ASP A 65 -2.09 -3.28 3.93
C ASP A 65 -1.75 -2.04 4.77
N SER A 66 -2.62 -1.71 5.70
CA SER A 66 -2.49 -0.57 6.62
C SER A 66 -2.71 -1.01 8.06
N ARG A 67 -2.29 -0.17 9.02
CA ARG A 67 -2.62 -0.42 10.42
C ARG A 67 -4.13 -0.41 10.63
N LYS A 68 -4.60 -1.43 11.30
CA LYS A 68 -5.98 -1.51 11.70
C LYS A 68 -6.20 -0.69 12.98
N THR A 69 -7.09 0.29 12.92
CA THR A 69 -7.62 0.94 14.12
C THR A 69 -8.61 -0.02 14.77
N ILE A 70 -8.09 -0.97 15.55
CA ILE A 70 -8.90 -2.08 16.04
C ILE A 70 -9.83 -1.58 17.13
N LYS A 71 -11.09 -1.43 16.80
CA LYS A 71 -12.19 -1.42 17.79
C LYS A 71 -12.56 -2.84 18.25
N TYR A 72 -12.10 -3.87 17.54
CA TYR A 72 -12.51 -5.25 17.74
C TYR A 72 -11.30 -6.16 17.92
N ALA A 73 -11.31 -6.96 18.99
CA ALA A 73 -10.26 -7.95 19.21
C ALA A 73 -10.38 -9.11 18.21
N LYS A 74 -9.25 -9.51 17.63
CA LYS A 74 -9.15 -10.72 16.79
C LYS A 74 -9.38 -11.97 17.67
N ARG A 75 -10.25 -12.87 17.23
CA ARG A 75 -10.46 -14.16 17.91
C ARG A 75 -9.26 -15.10 17.71
N LYS A 76 -9.04 -16.04 18.64
CA LYS A 76 -7.89 -16.99 18.57
C LYS A 76 -7.82 -17.79 17.25
N LYS A 77 -8.96 -18.17 16.67
CA LYS A 77 -9.04 -18.96 15.42
C LYS A 77 -9.07 -18.10 14.14
N GLN A 78 -8.95 -16.79 14.24
CA GLN A 78 -8.84 -15.91 13.06
C GLN A 78 -7.40 -15.71 12.68
N PHE A 79 -7.13 -15.64 11.40
CA PHE A 79 -5.82 -15.31 10.85
C PHE A 79 -5.81 -13.86 10.38
N TYR A 80 -4.80 -13.09 10.77
CA TYR A 80 -4.58 -11.75 10.29
C TYR A 80 -3.28 -11.67 9.51
N PHE A 81 -3.40 -11.46 8.21
CA PHE A 81 -2.30 -11.23 7.30
C PHE A 81 -2.14 -9.73 7.08
N GLN A 82 -1.08 -9.17 7.63
CA GLN A 82 -0.68 -7.80 7.34
C GLN A 82 0.27 -7.85 6.14
N THR A 83 -0.10 -7.19 5.04
CA THR A 83 0.72 -7.22 3.82
C THR A 83 1.63 -6.01 3.69
N TRP A 84 1.36 -4.98 4.50
CA TRP A 84 1.94 -3.67 4.34
C TRP A 84 1.82 -3.14 2.89
N HIS A 85 2.52 -2.06 2.56
CA HIS A 85 2.34 -1.42 1.27
C HIS A 85 3.65 -0.98 0.61
N GLY A 86 4.79 -1.48 1.06
CA GLY A 86 6.08 -1.20 0.42
C GLY A 86 7.29 -1.45 1.30
N THR A 87 8.47 -1.42 0.70
CA THR A 87 9.76 -1.52 1.39
C THR A 87 10.02 -0.26 2.21
N PRO A 88 10.36 -0.38 3.51
CA PRO A 88 10.57 0.77 4.38
C PRO A 88 11.93 1.41 4.13
N LEU A 89 12.00 2.42 3.28
CA LEU A 89 13.21 3.21 3.03
C LEU A 89 13.44 4.29 4.10
N LYS A 90 12.38 4.70 4.80
CA LYS A 90 12.42 5.62 5.93
C LYS A 90 12.17 4.86 7.23
N LYS A 91 12.56 5.44 8.37
CA LYS A 91 12.11 4.93 9.67
C LYS A 91 10.59 5.01 9.74
N ILE A 92 9.95 3.89 10.02
CA ILE A 92 8.50 3.76 10.12
C ILE A 92 8.10 3.21 11.48
N GLU A 93 6.85 3.40 11.87
CA GLU A 93 6.24 2.76 13.03
C GLU A 93 7.06 2.95 14.31
N PHE A 94 7.40 1.88 15.04
CA PHE A 94 8.17 1.97 16.28
C PHE A 94 9.60 2.48 16.09
N ASP A 95 10.20 2.34 14.90
CA ASP A 95 11.50 2.92 14.60
C ASP A 95 11.45 4.46 14.45
N ALA A 96 10.24 5.02 14.28
CA ALA A 96 9.96 6.45 14.23
C ALA A 96 9.17 6.95 15.47
N LYS A 97 9.18 6.22 16.58
CA LYS A 97 8.35 6.46 17.77
C LYS A 97 8.43 7.90 18.32
N ASP A 98 9.60 8.54 18.21
CA ASP A 98 9.82 9.90 18.69
C ASP A 98 9.06 10.97 17.89
N LYS A 99 8.61 10.61 16.67
CA LYS A 99 7.85 11.49 15.76
C LYS A 99 6.36 11.14 15.69
N LEU A 100 5.92 10.10 16.40
CA LEU A 100 4.56 9.60 16.34
C LEU A 100 3.79 9.85 17.63
N PRO A 101 2.49 10.17 17.55
CA PRO A 101 1.66 10.37 18.75
C PRO A 101 1.61 9.09 19.62
N LYS A 102 1.67 9.24 20.93
CA LYS A 102 1.55 8.10 21.89
C LYS A 102 0.29 7.27 21.65
N ARG A 103 -0.83 7.92 21.32
CA ARG A 103 -2.09 7.27 20.99
C ARG A 103 -1.95 6.34 19.78
N TYR A 104 -1.25 6.80 18.73
CA TYR A 104 -0.97 5.99 17.56
C TYR A 104 -0.13 4.76 17.92
N LEU A 105 0.95 4.95 18.68
CA LEU A 105 1.83 3.84 19.11
C LEU A 105 1.09 2.79 19.94
N SER A 106 0.13 3.21 20.76
CA SER A 106 -0.74 2.27 21.49
C SER A 106 -1.60 1.41 20.55
N TYR A 107 -2.15 1.99 19.48
CA TYR A 107 -2.86 1.23 18.45
C TYR A 107 -1.93 0.31 17.67
N ALA A 108 -0.79 0.83 17.23
CA ALA A 108 0.21 0.06 16.49
C ALA A 108 0.67 -1.16 17.27
N LYS A 109 0.86 -1.04 18.59
CA LYS A 109 1.19 -2.17 19.48
C LYS A 109 0.11 -3.25 19.45
N LYS A 110 -1.16 -2.88 19.68
CA LYS A 110 -2.29 -3.83 19.68
C LYS A 110 -2.47 -4.50 18.32
N ASP A 111 -2.29 -3.74 17.23
CA ASP A 111 -2.35 -4.26 15.89
C ASP A 111 -1.22 -5.29 15.65
N SER A 112 0.02 -4.96 16.01
CA SER A 112 1.18 -5.87 15.91
C SER A 112 0.96 -7.18 16.68
N GLU A 113 0.46 -7.11 17.90
CA GLU A 113 0.12 -8.29 18.72
C GLU A 113 -0.92 -9.18 18.03
N SER A 114 -1.85 -8.58 17.28
CA SER A 114 -2.93 -9.27 16.57
C SER A 114 -2.47 -9.94 15.27
N ILE A 115 -1.37 -9.49 14.66
CA ILE A 115 -0.85 -10.04 13.41
C ILE A 115 -0.50 -11.52 13.58
N THR A 116 -1.04 -12.35 12.69
CA THR A 116 -0.63 -13.76 12.56
C THR A 116 0.62 -13.85 11.72
N TYR A 117 0.59 -13.22 10.53
CA TYR A 117 1.74 -13.12 9.64
C TYR A 117 1.83 -11.74 9.02
N LEU A 118 3.07 -11.23 8.91
CA LEU A 118 3.42 -10.01 8.19
C LEU A 118 4.17 -10.39 6.92
N LEU A 119 3.64 -10.01 5.75
CA LEU A 119 4.28 -10.29 4.47
C LEU A 119 5.44 -9.33 4.25
N SER A 120 6.54 -9.87 3.75
CA SER A 120 7.74 -9.12 3.37
C SER A 120 8.12 -9.42 1.93
N GLY A 121 8.50 -8.36 1.20
CA GLY A 121 8.93 -8.45 -0.19
C GLY A 121 10.38 -8.91 -0.37
N ASN A 122 11.21 -8.78 0.66
CA ASN A 122 12.64 -9.07 0.59
C ASN A 122 13.29 -9.09 1.98
N ARG A 123 14.53 -9.57 2.06
CA ARG A 123 15.33 -9.70 3.28
C ARG A 123 15.47 -8.39 4.04
N TYR A 124 15.77 -7.30 3.34
CA TYR A 124 15.89 -5.98 3.95
C TYR A 124 14.61 -5.57 4.68
N SER A 125 13.44 -5.72 4.04
CA SER A 125 12.16 -5.43 4.67
C SER A 125 11.89 -6.32 5.87
N SER A 126 12.21 -7.61 5.77
CA SER A 126 12.05 -8.59 6.86
C SER A 126 12.82 -8.15 8.11
N GLU A 127 14.07 -7.78 7.97
CA GLU A 127 14.92 -7.30 9.05
C GLU A 127 14.38 -6.00 9.69
N LYS A 128 13.92 -5.05 8.87
CA LYS A 128 13.35 -3.78 9.38
C LYS A 128 11.99 -3.97 10.07
N TYR A 129 11.19 -4.91 9.61
CA TYR A 129 9.88 -5.15 10.21
C TYR A 129 9.95 -5.72 11.64
N VAL A 130 11.02 -6.39 12.01
CA VAL A 130 11.19 -6.90 13.39
C VAL A 130 11.08 -5.76 14.41
N SER A 131 11.85 -4.68 14.23
CA SER A 131 11.81 -3.50 15.11
C SER A 131 10.63 -2.59 14.82
N ALA A 132 10.40 -2.28 13.55
CA ALA A 132 9.35 -1.35 13.15
C ALA A 132 7.93 -1.81 13.56
N PHE A 133 7.64 -3.09 13.49
CA PHE A 133 6.35 -3.64 13.91
C PHE A 133 6.38 -4.26 15.32
N ASN A 134 7.53 -4.30 15.95
CA ASN A 134 7.72 -5.01 17.23
C ASN A 134 7.16 -6.44 17.16
N ILE A 135 7.58 -7.20 16.16
CA ILE A 135 7.07 -8.53 15.83
C ILE A 135 8.20 -9.55 15.82
N VAL A 136 7.91 -10.77 16.24
CA VAL A 136 8.92 -11.84 16.21
C VAL A 136 9.20 -12.31 14.79
N PRO A 137 10.46 -12.63 14.43
CA PRO A 137 10.83 -13.04 13.07
C PRO A 137 10.02 -14.19 12.50
N SER A 138 9.59 -15.13 13.32
CA SER A 138 8.80 -16.30 12.91
C SER A 138 7.41 -15.96 12.34
N LYS A 139 6.93 -14.75 12.58
CA LYS A 139 5.68 -14.25 11.98
C LYS A 139 5.89 -13.51 10.66
N ILE A 140 7.12 -13.30 10.22
CA ILE A 140 7.43 -12.62 8.97
C ILE A 140 7.52 -13.65 7.85
N LEU A 141 6.72 -13.49 6.81
CA LEU A 141 6.74 -14.32 5.61
C LEU A 141 7.42 -13.56 4.48
N GLU A 142 8.64 -13.96 4.14
CA GLU A 142 9.39 -13.40 3.01
C GLU A 142 9.00 -14.14 1.73
N VAL A 143 7.92 -13.68 1.10
CA VAL A 143 7.27 -14.35 -0.06
C VAL A 143 7.08 -13.42 -1.25
N GLY A 144 7.71 -12.26 -1.23
CA GLY A 144 7.49 -11.25 -2.26
C GLY A 144 6.37 -10.28 -1.91
N THR A 145 6.09 -9.38 -2.83
CA THR A 145 5.04 -8.36 -2.70
C THR A 145 3.95 -8.65 -3.74
N PRO A 146 2.75 -9.09 -3.35
CA PRO A 146 1.71 -9.56 -4.28
C PRO A 146 1.42 -8.61 -5.44
N ARG A 147 1.34 -7.30 -5.19
CA ARG A 147 1.08 -6.31 -6.25
C ARG A 147 2.17 -6.23 -7.32
N ASN A 148 3.38 -6.74 -7.05
CA ASN A 148 4.46 -6.76 -8.03
C ASN A 148 4.31 -7.89 -9.04
N ASP A 149 3.45 -8.88 -8.79
CA ASP A 149 3.16 -9.97 -9.73
C ASP A 149 2.56 -9.43 -11.03
N GLU A 150 1.79 -8.32 -10.95
CA GLU A 150 1.25 -7.63 -12.13
C GLU A 150 2.39 -7.13 -13.04
N LEU A 151 3.47 -6.61 -12.48
CA LEU A 151 4.63 -6.13 -13.24
C LEU A 151 5.36 -7.29 -13.95
N ALA A 152 5.44 -8.46 -13.30
CA ALA A 152 6.08 -9.64 -13.86
C ALA A 152 5.24 -10.31 -14.95
N SER A 153 3.92 -10.24 -14.85
CA SER A 153 2.98 -10.89 -15.77
C SER A 153 2.51 -9.97 -16.92
N SER A 154 2.57 -8.67 -16.74
CA SER A 154 2.13 -7.69 -17.77
C SER A 154 3.08 -7.69 -18.95
N LYS A 155 2.57 -8.10 -20.11
CA LYS A 155 3.21 -7.91 -21.41
C LYS A 155 2.82 -6.58 -22.09
N GLU A 156 1.83 -5.90 -21.53
CA GLU A 156 1.34 -4.65 -22.07
C GLU A 156 2.18 -3.47 -21.56
N GLN A 157 2.65 -2.69 -22.49
CA GLN A 157 3.30 -1.43 -22.22
C GLN A 157 2.21 -0.39 -21.88
N VAL A 158 1.96 -0.18 -20.59
CA VAL A 158 0.89 0.73 -20.09
C VAL A 158 1.16 2.19 -20.47
N PHE A 159 2.41 2.53 -20.77
CA PHE A 159 2.80 3.86 -21.21
C PHE A 159 3.46 3.78 -22.59
N ASP A 160 3.07 4.64 -23.49
CA ASP A 160 3.77 4.83 -24.76
C ASP A 160 5.10 5.57 -24.49
N LEU A 161 6.07 4.81 -24.04
CA LEU A 161 7.44 5.31 -23.82
C LEU A 161 8.08 5.46 -25.17
N LYS A 162 8.17 6.69 -25.67
CA LYS A 162 8.84 6.98 -26.93
C LYS A 162 10.29 6.52 -26.87
N LYS A 163 10.62 5.49 -27.64
CA LYS A 163 11.93 4.81 -27.62
C LYS A 163 13.15 5.72 -27.91
N LYS A 164 12.90 6.87 -28.54
CA LYS A 164 13.94 7.85 -28.90
C LYS A 164 14.09 9.01 -27.92
N GLN A 165 13.30 9.01 -26.81
CA GLN A 165 13.31 10.10 -25.83
C GLN A 165 13.86 9.59 -24.49
N ILE A 166 14.43 10.50 -23.72
CA ILE A 166 14.75 10.24 -22.32
C ILE A 166 13.46 10.36 -21.51
N ASN A 167 13.03 9.23 -20.95
CA ASN A 167 11.84 9.17 -20.13
C ASN A 167 12.21 9.37 -18.66
N VAL A 168 11.72 10.44 -18.04
CA VAL A 168 11.97 10.77 -16.63
C VAL A 168 10.64 10.78 -15.88
N LEU A 169 10.54 9.96 -14.84
CA LEU A 169 9.41 9.99 -13.91
C LEU A 169 9.78 10.78 -12.65
N PHE A 170 9.10 11.89 -12.42
CA PHE A 170 9.18 12.63 -11.17
C PHE A 170 7.98 12.30 -10.28
N ALA A 171 8.21 11.53 -9.22
CA ALA A 171 7.18 11.08 -8.28
C ALA A 171 7.58 11.44 -6.83
N PRO A 172 7.51 12.72 -6.43
CA PRO A 172 7.91 13.17 -5.11
C PRO A 172 7.01 12.59 -4.01
N THR A 173 7.58 12.41 -2.82
CA THR A 173 6.84 11.93 -1.67
C THR A 173 6.15 13.09 -0.94
N PHE A 174 5.04 12.79 -0.28
CA PHE A 174 4.32 13.70 0.61
C PHE A 174 5.23 14.36 1.65
N ARG A 175 5.01 15.67 1.92
CA ARG A 175 5.69 16.47 2.95
C ARG A 175 4.68 17.21 3.79
N ASN A 176 4.70 17.02 5.11
CA ASN A 176 3.72 17.58 6.05
C ASN A 176 3.78 19.11 6.22
N ASN A 177 4.87 19.75 5.81
CA ASN A 177 5.18 21.15 6.19
C ASN A 177 5.08 22.15 5.04
N ILE A 178 4.52 21.76 3.92
CA ILE A 178 4.44 22.58 2.72
C ILE A 178 3.01 22.49 2.21
N GLU A 179 2.39 23.63 1.91
CA GLU A 179 1.21 23.68 1.06
C GLU A 179 1.60 23.16 -0.32
N ASP A 180 1.50 21.85 -0.46
CA ASP A 180 2.04 21.11 -1.57
C ASP A 180 1.02 21.12 -2.71
N ASN A 181 1.00 22.21 -3.45
CA ASN A 181 0.40 22.22 -4.77
C ASN A 181 1.48 21.75 -5.75
N GLY A 182 1.38 20.67 -6.41
CA GLY A 182 2.38 20.12 -7.32
C GLY A 182 3.22 21.12 -8.15
N ILE A 183 2.82 22.38 -8.25
CA ILE A 183 3.54 23.50 -8.87
C ILE A 183 4.86 23.77 -8.14
N THR A 184 4.87 23.92 -6.81
CA THR A 184 6.07 24.15 -6.01
C THR A 184 7.09 23.01 -6.18
N GLN A 185 6.64 21.80 -6.30
CA GLN A 185 7.53 20.64 -6.52
C GLN A 185 8.14 20.64 -7.93
N LEU A 186 7.41 21.10 -8.93
CA LEU A 186 7.94 21.27 -10.29
C LEU A 186 8.96 22.41 -10.36
N GLU A 187 8.72 23.50 -9.64
CA GLU A 187 9.70 24.60 -9.53
C GLU A 187 11.01 24.12 -8.90
N TRP A 188 10.93 23.31 -7.84
CA TRP A 188 12.16 22.72 -7.23
C TRP A 188 12.89 21.76 -8.17
N LEU A 189 12.18 21.06 -9.04
CA LEU A 189 12.80 20.20 -10.04
C LEU A 189 13.59 20.99 -11.09
N GLY A 190 13.25 22.27 -11.30
CA GLY A 190 13.87 23.11 -12.30
C GLY A 190 13.66 22.57 -13.71
N VAL A 191 12.39 22.34 -14.07
CA VAL A 191 11.98 21.70 -15.34
C VAL A 191 12.64 22.35 -16.57
N ASP A 192 12.75 23.68 -16.57
CA ASP A 192 13.32 24.40 -17.71
C ASP A 192 14.84 24.12 -17.83
N ASN A 193 15.54 24.08 -16.69
CA ASN A 193 16.96 23.72 -16.67
C ASN A 193 17.18 22.27 -17.17
N LEU A 194 16.28 21.36 -16.80
CA LEU A 194 16.32 19.97 -17.29
C LEU A 194 16.10 19.92 -18.80
N ARG A 195 15.10 20.63 -19.31
CA ARG A 195 14.84 20.70 -20.75
C ARG A 195 16.01 21.26 -21.53
N GLU A 196 16.62 22.35 -21.06
CA GLU A 196 17.82 22.91 -21.69
C GLU A 196 19.00 21.94 -21.65
N PHE A 197 19.22 21.27 -20.54
CA PHE A 197 20.27 20.26 -20.41
C PHE A 197 20.13 19.17 -21.47
N PHE A 198 18.95 18.55 -21.59
CA PHE A 198 18.73 17.48 -22.58
C PHE A 198 18.77 18.01 -24.02
N LYS A 199 18.29 19.24 -24.26
CA LYS A 199 18.42 19.88 -25.58
C LYS A 199 19.89 20.07 -26.01
N LYS A 200 20.76 20.47 -25.09
CA LYS A 200 22.22 20.57 -25.34
C LYS A 200 22.86 19.21 -25.68
N GLN A 201 22.28 18.11 -25.18
CA GLN A 201 22.71 16.74 -25.48
C GLN A 201 22.07 16.17 -26.74
N GLN A 202 21.31 16.97 -27.49
CA GLN A 202 20.53 16.54 -28.68
C GLN A 202 19.52 15.42 -28.35
N GLN A 203 18.98 15.43 -27.13
CA GLN A 203 18.00 14.45 -26.62
C GLN A 203 16.68 15.13 -26.33
N GLU A 204 15.60 14.46 -26.64
CA GLU A 204 14.26 14.89 -26.23
C GLU A 204 13.91 14.35 -24.85
N LEU A 205 13.39 15.22 -23.98
CA LEU A 205 12.91 14.86 -22.63
C LEU A 205 11.40 14.61 -22.66
N ASN A 206 10.99 13.41 -22.25
CA ASN A 206 9.61 13.11 -21.86
C ASN A 206 9.53 13.09 -20.33
N LEU A 207 9.00 14.18 -19.75
CA LEU A 207 8.82 14.29 -18.30
C LEU A 207 7.42 13.87 -17.89
N MET A 208 7.35 12.80 -17.11
CA MET A 208 6.12 12.33 -16.47
C MET A 208 6.11 12.74 -15.00
N THR A 209 4.98 13.22 -14.50
CA THR A 209 4.84 13.62 -13.10
C THR A 209 3.73 12.84 -12.42
N LYS A 210 3.98 12.39 -11.18
CA LYS A 210 2.97 11.79 -10.32
C LYS A 210 3.08 12.39 -8.92
N PHE A 211 2.15 13.25 -8.59
CA PHE A 211 2.05 13.81 -7.24
C PHE A 211 1.28 12.89 -6.30
N HIS A 212 1.50 13.06 -5.02
CA HIS A 212 0.73 12.38 -3.98
C HIS A 212 -0.70 12.96 -3.97
N PRO A 213 -1.76 12.12 -3.94
CA PRO A 213 -3.15 12.56 -3.85
C PRO A 213 -3.48 13.20 -2.50
#